data_52e82d5288f57808f1ba3e0925ca8f19
#
_entry.id   52e82d5288f57808f1ba3e0925ca8f19
#
_cell.length_a   1.000
_cell.length_b   1.000
_cell.length_c   1.000
_cell.angle_alpha   90.00
_cell.angle_beta   90.00
_cell.angle_gamma   90.00
#
_symmetry.space_group_name_H-M   'P 1'
#
loop_
_entity.id
_entity.type
_entity.pdbx_description
1 polymer ?
#
loop_
_entity_poly.entity_id
_entity_poly.type
_entity_poly.pdbx_seq_one_letter_code
_entity_poly.pdbx_strand_id
1 'polypeptide(L)'
;KRTFAEELARLEFELAQLQSGTKNARSISVHLAAERAGQISLSYQVNRAGWQPSYRAALDSAKNSVDLERLAQVSQKTGEDWTDVKLRLSTGQPQAFREAVDPQTRRLVYRKPEARDSMQPVGRMPMAAPARAMSVEKRVKGGDDDDYVAPVIETQGAFATEFEVPGRVTLPADGREVAVSLGKQVQPASLRVQVTPGADRAGILIAEFERAPGVWLTGNIQLVRDGSYVGATRWNPASSEKFSLGFGQDELLRVNVERKELKD
;
A
#
# COMPACT_ATOMS: atom_id res chain seq x y z
N LYS A 1 -38.47 -23.43 -4.35
CA LYS A 1 -37.87 -23.62 -2.98
C LYS A 1 -36.37 -23.27 -2.92
N ARG A 2 -35.58 -23.50 -3.96
CA ARG A 2 -34.12 -23.13 -3.99
C ARG A 2 -33.94 -21.62 -4.02
N THR A 3 -34.72 -20.90 -4.81
CA THR A 3 -34.60 -19.44 -4.95
C THR A 3 -34.89 -18.67 -3.65
N PHE A 4 -35.88 -19.14 -2.85
CA PHE A 4 -36.16 -18.50 -1.57
C PHE A 4 -35.08 -18.74 -0.51
N ALA A 5 -34.40 -19.89 -0.53
CA ALA A 5 -33.31 -20.16 0.40
C ALA A 5 -32.03 -19.31 0.04
N GLU A 6 -31.77 -19.11 -1.24
CA GLU A 6 -30.67 -18.27 -1.71
C GLU A 6 -30.92 -16.79 -1.41
N GLU A 7 -32.18 -16.36 -1.53
CA GLU A 7 -32.58 -14.98 -1.25
C GLU A 7 -32.55 -14.69 0.26
N LEU A 8 -32.96 -15.69 1.08
CA LEU A 8 -32.89 -15.61 2.53
C LEU A 8 -31.43 -15.55 3.02
N ALA A 9 -30.57 -16.40 2.50
CA ALA A 9 -29.13 -16.38 2.81
C ALA A 9 -28.48 -15.05 2.42
N ARG A 10 -28.86 -14.46 1.26
CA ARG A 10 -28.40 -13.16 0.83
C ARG A 10 -28.86 -12.05 1.77
N LEU A 11 -30.14 -12.04 2.16
CA LEU A 11 -30.67 -11.04 3.08
C LEU A 11 -30.09 -11.17 4.49
N GLU A 12 -29.86 -12.40 4.98
CA GLU A 12 -29.17 -12.64 6.25
C GLU A 12 -27.70 -12.14 6.21
N PHE A 13 -27.00 -12.31 5.10
CA PHE A 13 -25.66 -11.80 4.92
C PHE A 13 -25.64 -10.25 4.88
N GLU A 14 -26.62 -9.65 4.19
CA GLU A 14 -26.78 -8.19 4.09
C GLU A 14 -27.14 -7.59 5.45
N LEU A 15 -28.04 -8.28 6.20
CA LEU A 15 -28.43 -7.92 7.56
C LEU A 15 -27.24 -8.04 8.53
N ALA A 16 -26.41 -9.08 8.40
CA ALA A 16 -25.21 -9.25 9.20
C ALA A 16 -24.16 -8.16 8.91
N GLN A 17 -24.04 -7.71 7.66
CA GLN A 17 -23.22 -6.55 7.30
C GLN A 17 -23.75 -5.25 7.93
N LEU A 18 -25.04 -5.03 7.89
CA LEU A 18 -25.68 -3.84 8.48
C LEU A 18 -25.64 -3.88 10.02
N GLN A 19 -25.76 -5.06 10.62
CA GLN A 19 -25.69 -5.26 12.08
C GLN A 19 -24.25 -5.30 12.61
N SER A 20 -23.23 -5.33 11.75
CA SER A 20 -21.84 -5.21 12.20
C SER A 20 -21.51 -3.82 12.75
N GLY A 21 -22.45 -2.88 12.64
CA GLY A 21 -22.42 -1.61 13.35
C GLY A 21 -22.36 -1.85 14.86
N THR A 22 -21.40 -1.23 15.50
CA THR A 22 -21.02 -1.38 16.91
C THR A 22 -22.24 -1.30 17.82
N LYS A 23 -22.59 -2.38 18.51
CA LYS A 23 -23.66 -2.41 19.55
C LYS A 23 -23.37 -1.47 20.73
N ASN A 24 -22.18 -0.89 20.81
CA ASN A 24 -21.75 0.06 21.82
C ASN A 24 -21.65 1.46 21.22
N ALA A 25 -22.76 2.16 21.11
CA ALA A 25 -22.78 3.58 20.82
C ALA A 25 -22.36 4.37 22.07
N ARG A 26 -21.44 5.31 21.92
CA ARG A 26 -21.11 6.29 22.97
C ARG A 26 -21.79 7.60 22.61
N SER A 27 -22.62 8.12 23.50
CA SER A 27 -23.22 9.44 23.35
C SER A 27 -22.46 10.46 24.17
N ILE A 28 -22.21 11.63 23.59
CA ILE A 28 -21.60 12.77 24.25
C ILE A 28 -22.70 13.80 24.45
N SER A 29 -23.04 14.11 25.72
CA SER A 29 -23.99 15.15 26.04
C SER A 29 -23.24 16.40 26.49
N VAL A 30 -23.45 17.51 25.80
CA VAL A 30 -22.82 18.79 26.13
C VAL A 30 -23.89 19.75 26.62
N HIS A 31 -23.82 20.14 27.90
CA HIS A 31 -24.72 21.13 28.49
C HIS A 31 -24.06 22.53 28.42
N LEU A 32 -24.75 23.44 27.77
CA LEU A 32 -24.26 24.79 27.54
C LEU A 32 -25.21 25.80 28.06
N ALA A 33 -24.66 26.78 28.74
CA ALA A 33 -25.34 28.04 29.04
C ALA A 33 -24.66 29.16 28.23
N ALA A 34 -25.38 29.71 27.25
CA ALA A 34 -24.86 30.76 26.40
C ALA A 34 -25.84 31.92 26.36
N GLU A 35 -25.35 33.13 26.59
CA GLU A 35 -26.15 34.37 26.47
C GLU A 35 -26.39 34.77 25.01
N ARG A 36 -25.59 34.25 24.06
CA ARG A 36 -25.66 34.53 22.63
C ARG A 36 -25.46 33.27 21.81
N ALA A 37 -26.01 33.27 20.61
CA ALA A 37 -25.75 32.19 19.62
C ALA A 37 -24.24 32.14 19.30
N GLY A 38 -23.68 30.94 19.30
CA GLY A 38 -22.25 30.68 19.00
C GLY A 38 -22.06 29.34 18.32
N GLN A 39 -20.84 29.09 17.86
CA GLN A 39 -20.41 27.82 17.31
C GLN A 39 -19.66 27.01 18.37
N ILE A 40 -19.90 25.72 18.39
CA ILE A 40 -19.18 24.77 19.23
C ILE A 40 -18.41 23.84 18.32
N SER A 41 -17.14 23.63 18.64
CA SER A 41 -16.32 22.62 18.01
C SER A 41 -16.14 21.44 18.96
N LEU A 42 -16.51 20.25 18.52
CA LEU A 42 -16.30 19.01 19.25
C LEU A 42 -15.17 18.22 18.59
N SER A 43 -14.18 17.83 19.39
CA SER A 43 -13.07 16.97 18.95
C SER A 43 -13.05 15.69 19.79
N TYR A 44 -12.97 14.55 19.11
CA TYR A 44 -12.91 13.25 19.79
C TYR A 44 -12.02 12.29 19.00
N GLN A 45 -11.53 11.26 19.69
CA GLN A 45 -10.66 10.25 19.10
C GLN A 45 -11.46 8.95 18.92
N VAL A 46 -11.33 8.39 17.74
CA VAL A 46 -11.93 7.09 17.38
C VAL A 46 -10.85 6.09 17.01
N ASN A 47 -11.13 4.82 17.29
CA ASN A 47 -10.28 3.71 16.88
C ASN A 47 -10.79 3.11 15.56
N ARG A 48 -9.98 2.23 14.95
CA ARG A 48 -10.33 1.49 13.73
C ARG A 48 -10.42 2.36 12.48
N ALA A 49 -9.65 3.42 12.42
CA ALA A 49 -9.35 4.16 11.21
C ALA A 49 -7.85 4.14 10.98
N GLY A 50 -7.44 4.05 9.74
CA GLY A 50 -6.03 4.04 9.38
C GLY A 50 -5.80 4.18 7.90
N TRP A 51 -4.53 4.33 7.54
CA TRP A 51 -4.13 4.42 6.15
C TRP A 51 -2.78 3.73 5.91
N GLN A 52 -2.54 3.37 4.65
CA GLN A 52 -1.28 2.81 4.18
C GLN A 52 -0.85 3.51 2.90
N PRO A 53 0.45 3.80 2.74
CA PRO A 53 0.97 4.36 1.50
C PRO A 53 0.90 3.33 0.37
N SER A 54 0.48 3.79 -0.79
CA SER A 54 0.56 3.03 -2.02
C SER A 54 0.98 3.94 -3.18
N TYR A 55 1.42 3.34 -4.27
CA TYR A 55 2.00 4.05 -5.39
C TYR A 55 1.56 3.44 -6.71
N ARG A 56 1.57 4.26 -7.74
CA ARG A 56 1.44 3.83 -9.11
C ARG A 56 2.56 4.47 -9.92
N ALA A 57 3.32 3.67 -10.64
CA ALA A 57 4.33 4.15 -11.56
C ALA A 57 3.95 3.71 -12.98
N ALA A 58 3.77 4.68 -13.87
CA ALA A 58 3.50 4.44 -15.27
C ALA A 58 4.69 4.89 -16.12
N LEU A 59 5.35 3.94 -16.78
CA LEU A 59 6.44 4.18 -17.70
C LEU A 59 5.90 4.44 -19.10
N ASP A 60 6.28 5.56 -19.69
CA ASP A 60 6.21 5.84 -21.13
C ASP A 60 7.60 5.57 -21.73
N SER A 61 7.76 4.42 -22.37
CA SER A 61 9.07 4.01 -22.90
C SER A 61 9.50 4.86 -24.11
N ALA A 62 8.56 5.42 -24.86
CA ALA A 62 8.84 6.28 -26.00
C ALA A 62 9.38 7.66 -25.57
N LYS A 63 8.87 8.18 -24.44
CA LYS A 63 9.30 9.47 -23.89
C LYS A 63 10.42 9.36 -22.86
N ASN A 64 10.80 8.14 -22.46
CA ASN A 64 11.72 7.90 -21.35
C ASN A 64 11.29 8.67 -20.08
N SER A 65 10.03 8.54 -19.71
CA SER A 65 9.48 9.23 -18.54
C SER A 65 8.64 8.30 -17.68
N VAL A 66 8.69 8.53 -16.38
CA VAL A 66 7.87 7.82 -15.39
C VAL A 66 6.90 8.80 -14.76
N ASP A 67 5.64 8.48 -14.84
CA ASP A 67 4.56 9.14 -14.12
C ASP A 67 4.36 8.42 -12.79
N LEU A 68 4.81 9.05 -11.71
CA LEU A 68 4.77 8.50 -10.35
C LEU A 68 3.67 9.19 -9.55
N GLU A 69 2.66 8.40 -9.18
CA GLU A 69 1.56 8.83 -8.34
C GLU A 69 1.70 8.28 -6.93
N ARG A 70 1.57 9.15 -5.92
CA ARG A 70 1.45 8.77 -4.51
C ARG A 70 -0.02 8.65 -4.15
N LEU A 71 -0.37 7.55 -3.50
CA LEU A 71 -1.72 7.24 -3.06
C LEU A 71 -1.70 6.89 -1.57
N ALA A 72 -2.80 7.16 -0.90
CA ALA A 72 -3.09 6.62 0.42
C ALA A 72 -4.29 5.68 0.32
N GLN A 73 -4.12 4.45 0.75
CA GLN A 73 -5.23 3.52 0.96
C GLN A 73 -5.79 3.77 2.36
N VAL A 74 -6.94 4.41 2.42
CA VAL A 74 -7.59 4.80 3.68
C VAL A 74 -8.77 3.89 3.93
N SER A 75 -8.88 3.38 5.15
CA SER A 75 -10.03 2.59 5.57
C SER A 75 -10.47 2.97 6.97
N GLN A 76 -11.78 2.86 7.23
CA GLN A 76 -12.31 3.13 8.54
C GLN A 76 -13.46 2.17 8.89
N LYS A 77 -13.55 1.82 10.15
CA LYS A 77 -14.56 0.94 10.75
C LYS A 77 -15.05 1.53 12.08
N THR A 78 -15.23 2.86 12.10
CA THR A 78 -15.58 3.59 13.32
C THR A 78 -17.04 3.42 13.69
N GLY A 79 -17.88 3.05 12.72
CA GLY A 79 -19.34 2.95 12.85
C GLY A 79 -20.06 4.21 12.42
N GLU A 80 -19.34 5.20 11.92
CA GLU A 80 -19.85 6.50 11.48
C GLU A 80 -19.30 6.81 10.09
N ASP A 81 -20.16 7.05 9.11
CA ASP A 81 -19.74 7.42 7.76
C ASP A 81 -19.17 8.82 7.74
N TRP A 82 -17.97 8.98 7.17
CA TRP A 82 -17.35 10.29 7.00
C TRP A 82 -17.72 10.83 5.64
N THR A 83 -18.71 11.70 5.60
CA THR A 83 -19.23 12.28 4.36
C THR A 83 -18.68 13.68 4.16
N ASP A 84 -18.09 13.95 2.99
CA ASP A 84 -17.59 15.26 2.58
C ASP A 84 -16.63 15.89 3.61
N VAL A 85 -15.70 15.08 4.14
CA VAL A 85 -14.75 15.50 5.18
C VAL A 85 -13.42 15.97 4.58
N LYS A 86 -12.77 16.93 5.24
CA LYS A 86 -11.36 17.23 5.01
C LYS A 86 -10.51 16.19 5.71
N LEU A 87 -9.68 15.51 4.95
CA LEU A 87 -8.84 14.43 5.46
C LEU A 87 -7.39 14.91 5.62
N ARG A 88 -6.82 14.66 6.79
CA ARG A 88 -5.40 14.84 7.07
C ARG A 88 -4.82 13.51 7.53
N LEU A 89 -3.77 13.07 6.88
CA LEU A 89 -3.09 11.81 7.14
C LEU A 89 -1.77 12.10 7.85
N SER A 90 -1.47 11.35 8.89
CA SER A 90 -0.23 11.49 9.64
C SER A 90 0.55 10.17 9.66
N THR A 91 1.87 10.24 9.57
CA THR A 91 2.77 9.10 9.78
C THR A 91 3.00 8.80 11.26
N GLY A 92 2.58 9.71 12.14
CA GLY A 92 2.62 9.51 13.58
C GLY A 92 1.69 8.39 14.01
N GLN A 93 2.20 7.52 14.88
CA GLN A 93 1.42 6.43 15.49
C GLN A 93 1.25 6.72 16.98
N PRO A 94 0.24 7.48 17.40
CA PRO A 94 0.10 7.91 18.80
C PRO A 94 -0.06 6.73 19.79
N GLN A 95 -0.50 5.57 19.28
CA GLN A 95 -0.69 4.35 20.06
C GLN A 95 0.53 3.41 20.07
N ALA A 96 1.52 3.68 19.23
CA ALA A 96 2.75 2.91 19.17
C ALA A 96 3.78 3.50 20.15
N PHE A 97 3.50 3.40 21.44
CA PHE A 97 4.51 3.69 22.47
C PHE A 97 5.62 2.65 22.31
N ARG A 98 6.78 3.09 21.87
CA ARG A 98 7.98 2.25 21.81
C ARG A 98 8.96 2.79 22.84
N GLU A 99 9.15 2.00 23.89
CA GLU A 99 10.27 2.20 24.79
C GLU A 99 11.59 1.86 24.07
N ALA A 100 12.61 2.66 24.30
CA ALA A 100 13.93 2.34 23.76
C ALA A 100 14.39 1.01 24.34
N VAL A 101 14.65 0.04 23.47
CA VAL A 101 15.15 -1.26 23.89
C VAL A 101 16.66 -1.14 24.09
N ASP A 102 17.14 -1.46 25.29
CA ASP A 102 18.56 -1.51 25.57
C ASP A 102 19.25 -2.57 24.69
N PRO A 103 20.41 -2.22 24.11
CA PRO A 103 21.13 -3.15 23.25
C PRO A 103 21.55 -4.39 24.02
N GLN A 104 21.05 -5.55 23.60
CA GLN A 104 21.41 -6.85 24.18
C GLN A 104 22.78 -7.30 23.67
N THR A 105 23.65 -7.74 24.60
CA THR A 105 24.93 -8.31 24.23
C THR A 105 24.74 -9.61 23.44
N ARG A 106 25.18 -9.64 22.21
CA ARG A 106 25.17 -10.86 21.38
C ARG A 106 26.43 -11.64 21.67
N ARG A 107 26.30 -12.82 22.26
CA ARG A 107 27.42 -13.79 22.42
C ARG A 107 27.38 -14.76 21.26
N LEU A 108 28.47 -14.81 20.50
CA LEU A 108 28.68 -15.85 19.49
C LEU A 108 29.15 -17.12 20.24
N VAL A 109 28.32 -18.15 20.20
CA VAL A 109 28.67 -19.47 20.70
C VAL A 109 28.94 -20.38 19.51
N TYR A 110 30.19 -20.83 19.37
CA TYR A 110 30.53 -21.88 18.40
C TYR A 110 29.96 -23.21 18.89
N ARG A 111 28.96 -23.73 18.21
CA ARG A 111 28.52 -25.13 18.36
C ARG A 111 29.23 -25.98 17.33
N LYS A 112 30.08 -26.87 17.78
CA LYS A 112 30.64 -27.90 16.93
C LYS A 112 29.49 -28.74 16.34
N PRO A 113 29.44 -28.96 15.02
CA PRO A 113 28.41 -29.81 14.43
C PRO A 113 28.50 -31.21 15.03
N GLU A 114 27.49 -31.63 15.77
CA GLU A 114 27.36 -33.04 16.14
C GLU A 114 26.96 -33.82 14.88
N ALA A 115 27.71 -34.89 14.60
CA ALA A 115 27.41 -35.81 13.50
C ALA A 115 25.98 -36.34 13.72
N ARG A 116 25.06 -36.03 12.78
CA ARG A 116 23.71 -36.57 12.80
C ARG A 116 23.78 -38.06 12.42
N ASP A 117 23.70 -38.90 13.42
CA ASP A 117 23.35 -40.31 13.19
C ASP A 117 21.85 -40.43 12.96
N SER A 118 21.54 -41.13 11.85
CA SER A 118 20.25 -41.69 11.46
C SER A 118 19.03 -40.77 11.35
N MET A 119 18.74 -40.34 10.11
CA MET A 119 17.45 -39.85 9.67
C MET A 119 16.39 -40.96 9.76
N GLN A 120 15.38 -40.75 10.60
CA GLN A 120 14.08 -41.40 10.40
C GLN A 120 13.27 -40.60 9.37
N PRO A 121 12.59 -41.24 8.43
CA PRO A 121 11.77 -40.52 7.44
C PRO A 121 10.47 -40.04 8.09
N VAL A 122 10.36 -38.72 8.28
CA VAL A 122 9.12 -38.09 8.71
C VAL A 122 8.17 -38.00 7.51
N GLY A 123 6.99 -38.58 7.66
CA GLY A 123 5.96 -38.63 6.64
C GLY A 123 5.56 -37.22 6.15
N ARG A 124 5.42 -37.08 4.86
CA ARG A 124 4.91 -35.87 4.20
C ARG A 124 3.47 -35.64 4.61
N MET A 125 3.23 -34.55 5.33
CA MET A 125 1.88 -33.97 5.44
C MET A 125 1.55 -33.21 4.14
N PRO A 126 0.33 -33.34 3.61
CA PRO A 126 -0.06 -32.58 2.43
C PRO A 126 -0.24 -31.10 2.79
N MET A 127 0.51 -30.25 2.09
CA MET A 127 0.33 -28.78 2.12
C MET A 127 -1.01 -28.44 1.49
N ALA A 128 -1.87 -27.79 2.27
CA ALA A 128 -3.07 -27.16 1.77
C ALA A 128 -2.70 -25.98 0.86
N ALA A 129 -3.27 -25.96 -0.33
CA ALA A 129 -3.10 -24.88 -1.29
C ALA A 129 -3.73 -23.57 -0.76
N PRO A 130 -3.08 -22.40 -0.95
CA PRO A 130 -3.67 -21.14 -0.58
C PRO A 130 -4.84 -20.80 -1.50
N ALA A 131 -5.99 -20.49 -0.91
CA ALA A 131 -7.15 -20.00 -1.63
C ALA A 131 -6.80 -18.65 -2.29
N ARG A 132 -7.00 -18.59 -3.62
CA ARG A 132 -6.90 -17.34 -4.39
C ARG A 132 -8.06 -16.43 -3.98
N ALA A 133 -7.75 -15.32 -3.34
CA ALA A 133 -8.68 -14.20 -3.21
C ALA A 133 -8.79 -13.51 -4.59
N MET A 134 -9.95 -13.64 -5.23
CA MET A 134 -10.31 -12.84 -6.39
C MET A 134 -10.70 -11.46 -5.90
N SER A 135 -9.84 -10.48 -6.10
CA SER A 135 -10.21 -9.07 -5.97
C SER A 135 -11.02 -8.65 -7.19
N VAL A 136 -12.30 -8.38 -7.01
CA VAL A 136 -13.16 -7.75 -8.02
C VAL A 136 -12.88 -6.25 -8.00
N GLU A 137 -12.07 -5.79 -8.91
CA GLU A 137 -11.91 -4.35 -9.19
C GLU A 137 -13.19 -3.82 -9.84
N LYS A 138 -13.96 -3.07 -9.09
CA LYS A 138 -15.03 -2.24 -9.64
C LYS A 138 -14.41 -0.94 -10.14
N ARG A 139 -14.12 -0.90 -11.45
CA ARG A 139 -13.69 0.28 -12.18
C ARG A 139 -14.77 1.37 -12.07
N VAL A 140 -14.50 2.41 -11.32
CA VAL A 140 -15.25 3.67 -11.43
C VAL A 140 -14.72 4.37 -12.67
N LYS A 141 -15.59 4.56 -13.67
CA LYS A 141 -15.35 5.40 -14.84
C LYS A 141 -15.23 6.84 -14.37
N GLY A 142 -14.01 7.36 -14.30
CA GLY A 142 -13.75 8.79 -14.22
C GLY A 142 -13.68 9.34 -15.65
N GLY A 143 -14.44 10.40 -15.92
CA GLY A 143 -14.38 11.12 -17.16
C GLY A 143 -13.04 11.82 -17.35
N ASP A 144 -12.68 12.03 -18.63
CA ASP A 144 -11.61 12.92 -19.06
C ASP A 144 -11.97 14.36 -18.67
N ASP A 145 -11.44 14.80 -17.53
CA ASP A 145 -11.29 16.21 -17.22
C ASP A 145 -9.80 16.41 -16.93
N ASP A 146 -9.21 17.43 -17.52
CA ASP A 146 -7.87 17.94 -17.23
C ASP A 146 -7.80 18.26 -15.74
N ASP A 147 -7.54 17.24 -14.93
CA ASP A 147 -7.48 17.35 -13.46
C ASP A 147 -6.21 18.11 -13.06
N TYR A 148 -6.39 19.40 -12.84
CA TYR A 148 -5.50 20.17 -11.98
C TYR A 148 -5.52 19.52 -10.58
N VAL A 149 -4.61 18.58 -10.36
CA VAL A 149 -4.38 18.00 -9.04
C VAL A 149 -3.70 19.07 -8.20
N ALA A 150 -4.45 19.65 -7.28
CA ALA A 150 -3.90 20.61 -6.33
C ALA A 150 -2.71 19.97 -5.61
N PRO A 151 -1.59 20.70 -5.43
CA PRO A 151 -0.42 20.16 -4.76
C PRO A 151 -0.80 19.78 -3.32
N VAL A 152 -0.40 18.58 -2.93
CA VAL A 152 -0.55 18.12 -1.54
C VAL A 152 0.33 18.98 -0.66
N ILE A 153 -0.24 19.52 0.39
CA ILE A 153 0.53 20.20 1.43
C ILE A 153 1.13 19.13 2.33
N GLU A 154 2.43 18.97 2.22
CA GLU A 154 3.23 18.08 3.07
C GLU A 154 3.90 18.94 4.15
N THR A 155 3.55 18.70 5.39
CA THR A 155 4.15 19.39 6.55
C THR A 155 5.00 18.40 7.32
N GLN A 156 6.31 18.61 7.32
CA GLN A 156 7.23 17.85 8.15
C GLN A 156 7.25 18.41 9.56
N GLY A 157 6.60 17.69 10.50
CA GLY A 157 6.73 17.97 11.92
C GLY A 157 8.00 17.34 12.51
N ALA A 158 8.34 17.68 13.74
CA ALA A 158 9.52 17.14 14.43
C ALA A 158 9.50 15.60 14.59
N PHE A 159 8.32 14.99 14.60
CA PHE A 159 8.14 13.56 14.87
C PHE A 159 7.26 12.82 13.85
N ALA A 160 6.54 13.54 13.02
CA ALA A 160 5.64 12.95 12.03
C ALA A 160 5.47 13.88 10.83
N THR A 161 5.21 13.29 9.67
CA THR A 161 4.81 14.03 8.47
C THR A 161 3.30 13.98 8.35
N GLU A 162 2.69 15.11 8.06
CA GLU A 162 1.27 15.24 7.78
C GLU A 162 1.05 15.52 6.30
N PHE A 163 0.06 14.84 5.72
CA PHE A 163 -0.39 15.04 4.35
C PHE A 163 -1.83 15.55 4.38
N GLU A 164 -2.07 16.72 3.86
CA GLU A 164 -3.42 17.23 3.67
C GLU A 164 -3.94 16.78 2.31
N VAL A 165 -5.02 16.00 2.33
CA VAL A 165 -5.63 15.47 1.11
C VAL A 165 -6.37 16.59 0.39
N PRO A 166 -6.10 16.81 -0.91
CA PRO A 166 -6.82 17.81 -1.69
C PRO A 166 -8.31 17.51 -1.74
N GLY A 167 -9.12 18.55 -1.55
CA GLY A 167 -10.58 18.45 -1.62
C GLY A 167 -11.23 17.82 -0.40
N ARG A 168 -12.39 17.24 -0.61
CA ARG A 168 -13.20 16.55 0.40
C ARG A 168 -13.42 15.11 -0.02
N VAL A 169 -13.45 14.23 0.96
CA VAL A 169 -13.50 12.77 0.74
C VAL A 169 -14.68 12.19 1.51
N THR A 170 -15.32 11.18 0.92
CA THR A 170 -16.35 10.39 1.59
C THR A 170 -15.80 8.99 1.83
N LEU A 171 -15.78 8.57 3.11
CA LEU A 171 -15.26 7.29 3.56
C LEU A 171 -16.35 6.55 4.34
N PRO A 172 -16.93 5.46 3.78
CA PRO A 172 -17.92 4.67 4.48
C PRO A 172 -17.31 3.90 5.66
N ALA A 173 -18.13 3.62 6.67
CA ALA A 173 -17.71 2.91 7.89
C ALA A 173 -17.63 1.38 7.74
N ASP A 174 -17.63 0.86 6.52
CA ASP A 174 -17.66 -0.58 6.21
C ASP A 174 -16.27 -1.25 6.22
N GLY A 175 -15.20 -0.46 6.33
CA GLY A 175 -13.82 -0.92 6.34
C GLY A 175 -13.24 -1.18 4.95
N ARG A 176 -13.93 -0.82 3.87
CA ARG A 176 -13.35 -0.84 2.53
C ARG A 176 -12.20 0.16 2.43
N GLU A 177 -11.19 -0.22 1.67
CA GLU A 177 -10.09 0.68 1.35
C GLU A 177 -10.50 1.63 0.22
N VAL A 178 -10.29 2.92 0.43
CA VAL A 178 -10.48 3.98 -0.55
C VAL A 178 -9.12 4.57 -0.89
N ALA A 179 -8.78 4.55 -2.16
CA ALA A 179 -7.55 5.19 -2.65
C ALA A 179 -7.75 6.69 -2.79
N VAL A 180 -6.88 7.45 -2.16
CA VAL A 180 -6.86 8.91 -2.20
C VAL A 180 -5.53 9.36 -2.77
N SER A 181 -5.54 10.22 -3.79
CA SER A 181 -4.31 10.73 -4.38
C SER A 181 -3.63 11.74 -3.45
N LEU A 182 -2.34 11.53 -3.22
CA LEU A 182 -1.47 12.45 -2.47
C LEU A 182 -0.57 13.28 -3.39
N GLY A 183 -0.64 13.06 -4.68
CA GLY A 183 0.10 13.83 -5.66
C GLY A 183 0.66 12.95 -6.78
N LYS A 184 0.92 13.60 -7.89
CA LYS A 184 1.36 12.99 -9.14
C LYS A 184 2.51 13.80 -9.71
N GLN A 185 3.54 13.12 -10.22
CA GLN A 185 4.73 13.76 -10.76
C GLN A 185 5.24 12.98 -11.96
N VAL A 186 5.53 13.67 -13.04
CA VAL A 186 6.16 13.11 -14.22
C VAL A 186 7.65 13.46 -14.18
N GLN A 187 8.52 12.45 -14.30
CA GLN A 187 9.95 12.63 -14.24
C GLN A 187 10.66 11.94 -15.42
N PRO A 188 11.73 12.53 -15.95
CA PRO A 188 12.56 11.86 -16.92
C PRO A 188 13.25 10.65 -16.28
N ALA A 189 13.35 9.56 -17.02
CA ALA A 189 13.96 8.33 -16.56
C ALA A 189 15.02 7.83 -17.53
N SER A 190 16.07 7.23 -16.99
CA SER A 190 17.06 6.47 -17.76
C SER A 190 16.64 5.01 -17.80
N LEU A 191 16.46 4.47 -19.00
CA LEU A 191 16.07 3.09 -19.20
C LEU A 191 17.29 2.20 -19.40
N ARG A 192 17.31 1.06 -18.71
CA ARG A 192 18.31 0.00 -18.92
C ARG A 192 17.68 -1.36 -18.79
N VAL A 193 18.24 -2.33 -19.46
CA VAL A 193 17.85 -3.73 -19.29
C VAL A 193 18.88 -4.42 -18.38
N GLN A 194 18.40 -5.01 -17.32
CA GLN A 194 19.24 -5.77 -16.40
C GLN A 194 19.02 -7.26 -16.60
N VAL A 195 20.13 -7.99 -16.74
CA VAL A 195 20.15 -9.45 -16.79
C VAL A 195 20.93 -9.96 -15.60
N THR A 196 20.42 -10.97 -14.91
CA THR A 196 21.13 -11.66 -13.84
C THR A 196 21.52 -13.06 -14.34
N PRO A 197 22.77 -13.28 -14.80
CA PRO A 197 23.22 -14.56 -15.31
C PRO A 197 23.07 -15.65 -14.23
N GLY A 198 22.43 -16.76 -14.57
CA GLY A 198 22.24 -17.90 -13.68
C GLY A 198 20.94 -17.89 -12.87
N ALA A 199 20.28 -16.74 -12.70
CA ALA A 199 18.96 -16.66 -12.05
C ALA A 199 17.84 -16.59 -13.08
N ASP A 200 17.98 -15.73 -14.11
CA ASP A 200 16.97 -15.53 -15.15
C ASP A 200 17.60 -15.50 -16.55
N ARG A 201 16.86 -16.03 -17.54
CA ARG A 201 17.22 -15.95 -18.95
C ARG A 201 16.56 -14.76 -19.67
N ALA A 202 15.87 -13.91 -18.92
CA ALA A 202 15.18 -12.75 -19.44
C ALA A 202 15.81 -11.46 -18.92
N GLY A 203 15.82 -10.43 -19.75
CA GLY A 203 16.19 -9.09 -19.34
C GLY A 203 15.00 -8.39 -18.69
N ILE A 204 15.21 -7.70 -17.59
CA ILE A 204 14.19 -6.88 -16.94
C ILE A 204 14.43 -5.41 -17.30
N LEU A 205 13.42 -4.75 -17.85
CA LEU A 205 13.49 -3.31 -18.13
C LEU A 205 13.41 -2.55 -16.82
N ILE A 206 14.44 -1.77 -16.53
CA ILE A 206 14.55 -0.92 -15.34
C ILE A 206 14.54 0.54 -15.76
N ALA A 207 13.69 1.32 -15.10
CA ALA A 207 13.73 2.77 -15.18
C ALA A 207 14.37 3.34 -13.91
N GLU A 208 15.38 4.16 -14.09
CA GLU A 208 16.03 4.94 -13.03
C GLU A 208 15.72 6.41 -13.20
N PHE A 209 15.27 7.06 -12.14
CA PHE A 209 14.91 8.47 -12.15
C PHE A 209 15.26 9.13 -10.81
N GLU A 210 15.33 10.44 -10.81
CA GLU A 210 15.68 11.20 -9.61
C GLU A 210 14.63 11.04 -8.53
N ARG A 211 15.10 11.05 -7.28
CA ARG A 211 14.22 11.02 -6.13
C ARG A 211 13.46 12.34 -6.04
N ALA A 212 12.15 12.26 -6.16
CA ALA A 212 11.30 13.43 -5.98
C ALA A 212 11.36 13.94 -4.52
N PRO A 213 11.27 15.25 -4.30
CA PRO A 213 11.26 15.82 -2.96
C PRO A 213 10.08 15.31 -2.14
N GLY A 214 10.22 15.35 -0.81
CA GLY A 214 9.20 14.92 0.12
C GLY A 214 9.47 13.59 0.81
N VAL A 215 8.54 13.17 1.67
CA VAL A 215 8.64 11.92 2.43
C VAL A 215 8.03 10.77 1.65
N TRP A 216 8.82 9.74 1.43
CA TRP A 216 8.45 8.52 0.73
C TRP A 216 8.49 7.34 1.68
N LEU A 217 7.34 6.78 1.95
CA LEU A 217 7.16 5.67 2.88
C LEU A 217 7.23 4.33 2.14
N THR A 218 7.56 3.27 2.86
CA THR A 218 7.47 1.92 2.29
C THR A 218 6.02 1.55 2.06
N GLY A 219 5.68 1.13 0.84
CA GLY A 219 4.30 0.80 0.45
C GLY A 219 4.24 -0.14 -0.76
N ASN A 220 3.04 -0.48 -1.18
CA ASN A 220 2.82 -1.24 -2.40
C ASN A 220 2.87 -0.32 -3.61
N ILE A 221 3.52 -0.73 -4.68
CA ILE A 221 3.58 -0.01 -5.94
C ILE A 221 3.01 -0.85 -7.07
N GLN A 222 2.10 -0.27 -7.84
CA GLN A 222 1.60 -0.83 -9.09
C GLN A 222 2.43 -0.29 -10.25
N LEU A 223 2.82 -1.17 -11.16
CA LEU A 223 3.70 -0.88 -12.28
C LEU A 223 2.92 -1.02 -13.59
N VAL A 224 2.97 0.01 -14.40
CA VAL A 224 2.33 0.09 -15.72
C VAL A 224 3.40 0.46 -16.73
N ARG A 225 3.48 -0.23 -17.87
CA ARG A 225 4.38 0.09 -18.99
C ARG A 225 3.57 0.29 -20.26
N ASP A 226 3.70 1.44 -20.88
CA ASP A 226 3.04 1.78 -22.14
C ASP A 226 1.53 1.46 -22.13
N GLY A 227 0.86 1.82 -21.02
CA GLY A 227 -0.57 1.57 -20.79
C GLY A 227 -0.93 0.16 -20.30
N SER A 228 0.01 -0.78 -20.29
CA SER A 228 -0.23 -2.16 -19.86
C SER A 228 0.22 -2.39 -18.42
N TYR A 229 -0.62 -3.02 -17.61
CA TYR A 229 -0.27 -3.41 -16.25
C TYR A 229 0.80 -4.51 -16.27
N VAL A 230 1.91 -4.28 -15.57
CA VAL A 230 3.06 -5.21 -15.54
C VAL A 230 3.09 -6.02 -14.25
N GLY A 231 2.63 -5.43 -13.16
CA GLY A 231 2.62 -6.10 -11.86
C GLY A 231 2.56 -5.15 -10.69
N ALA A 232 2.62 -5.71 -9.50
CA ALA A 232 2.73 -4.94 -8.26
C ALA A 232 3.79 -5.58 -7.35
N THR A 233 4.47 -4.73 -6.58
CA THR A 233 5.49 -5.17 -5.63
C THR A 233 5.51 -4.27 -4.40
N ARG A 234 6.15 -4.74 -3.33
CA ARG A 234 6.44 -3.88 -2.20
C ARG A 234 7.68 -3.04 -2.50
N TRP A 235 7.54 -1.75 -2.41
CA TRP A 235 8.58 -0.79 -2.69
C TRP A 235 9.05 -0.08 -1.42
N ASN A 236 10.37 0.01 -1.25
CA ASN A 236 11.00 0.78 -0.19
C ASN A 236 11.83 1.94 -0.80
N PRO A 237 11.24 3.11 -0.97
CA PRO A 237 11.90 4.25 -1.59
C PRO A 237 12.99 4.89 -0.71
N ALA A 238 13.04 4.57 0.58
CA ALA A 238 14.03 5.14 1.50
C ALA A 238 15.45 4.58 1.32
N SER A 239 15.61 3.44 0.63
CA SER A 239 16.86 2.69 0.54
C SER A 239 17.84 3.21 -0.52
N SER A 240 17.46 4.15 -1.38
CA SER A 240 18.26 4.58 -2.53
C SER A 240 18.23 6.09 -2.74
N GLU A 241 19.33 6.67 -3.24
CA GLU A 241 19.41 8.07 -3.63
C GLU A 241 18.56 8.37 -4.88
N LYS A 242 18.49 7.41 -5.81
CA LYS A 242 17.63 7.45 -6.99
C LYS A 242 16.56 6.39 -6.89
N PHE A 243 15.44 6.63 -7.51
CA PHE A 243 14.40 5.61 -7.65
C PHE A 243 14.74 4.68 -8.80
N SER A 244 14.62 3.38 -8.56
CA SER A 244 14.85 2.33 -9.55
C SER A 244 13.68 1.35 -9.49
N LEU A 245 12.98 1.19 -10.60
CA LEU A 245 11.79 0.35 -10.72
C LEU A 245 11.89 -0.56 -11.93
N GLY A 246 11.54 -1.84 -11.74
CA GLY A 246 11.54 -2.85 -12.81
C GLY A 246 10.16 -2.96 -13.47
N PHE A 247 10.09 -2.66 -14.76
CA PHE A 247 8.86 -2.66 -15.55
C PHE A 247 8.67 -3.94 -16.39
N GLY A 248 8.98 -5.08 -15.79
CA GLY A 248 8.78 -6.38 -16.40
C GLY A 248 9.88 -6.82 -17.38
N GLN A 249 9.66 -7.96 -17.99
CA GLN A 249 10.61 -8.54 -18.93
C GLN A 249 10.59 -7.80 -20.27
N ASP A 250 11.77 -7.69 -20.87
CA ASP A 250 11.91 -7.29 -22.26
C ASP A 250 11.87 -8.54 -23.13
N GLU A 251 10.75 -8.75 -23.81
CA GLU A 251 10.53 -9.93 -24.66
C GLU A 251 11.40 -9.93 -25.92
N LEU A 252 11.95 -8.78 -26.30
CA LEU A 252 12.84 -8.64 -27.46
C LEU A 252 14.26 -9.07 -27.15
N LEU A 253 14.64 -9.13 -25.87
CA LEU A 253 15.99 -9.46 -25.45
C LEU A 253 16.11 -10.97 -25.19
N ARG A 254 17.01 -11.61 -25.95
CA ARG A 254 17.37 -13.02 -25.75
C ARG A 254 18.75 -13.09 -25.10
N VAL A 255 18.82 -13.76 -23.96
CA VAL A 255 20.08 -13.99 -23.24
C VAL A 255 20.61 -15.38 -23.54
N ASN A 256 21.79 -15.44 -24.15
CA ASN A 256 22.53 -16.69 -24.32
C ASN A 256 23.67 -16.72 -23.29
N VAL A 257 23.75 -17.82 -22.55
CA VAL A 257 24.82 -18.05 -21.57
C VAL A 257 25.75 -19.14 -22.12
N GLU A 258 26.97 -18.78 -22.45
CA GLU A 258 28.03 -19.72 -22.82
C GLU A 258 28.92 -19.98 -21.60
N ARG A 259 29.03 -21.24 -21.21
CA ARG A 259 29.95 -21.66 -20.16
C ARG A 259 31.28 -22.07 -20.81
N LYS A 260 32.33 -21.28 -20.59
CA LYS A 260 33.71 -21.64 -21.01
C LYS A 260 34.44 -22.24 -19.81
N GLU A 261 34.92 -23.47 -19.92
CA GLU A 261 35.87 -24.04 -18.99
C GLU A 261 37.26 -23.48 -19.32
N LEU A 262 37.82 -22.68 -18.42
CA LEU A 262 39.26 -22.41 -18.46
C LEU A 262 39.97 -23.64 -17.94
N LYS A 263 40.70 -24.33 -18.79
CA LYS A 263 41.68 -25.35 -18.39
C LYS A 263 42.97 -24.60 -18.09
N ASP A 264 43.42 -24.64 -16.86
CA ASP A 264 44.79 -24.26 -16.45
C ASP A 264 45.79 -25.28 -17.00
#